data_b4b90048eb19bc8081cde605482521b0
#
_entry.id   b4b90048eb19bc8081cde605482521b0
#
_cell.length_a   1.000
_cell.length_b   1.000
_cell.length_c   1.000
_cell.angle_alpha   90.00
_cell.angle_beta   90.00
_cell.angle_gamma   90.00
#
_symmetry.space_group_name_H-M   'P 1'
#
loop_
_entity.id
_entity.type
_entity.pdbx_description
1 polymer ?
#
loop_
_entity_poly.entity_id
_entity_poly.type
_entity_poly.pdbx_seq_one_letter_code
_entity_poly.pdbx_strand_id
1 'polypeptide(L)'
;MAFTHQYRFAAAESVEKEKAPKAISSLLLAGIVAAFLGISLSNYTKNFVSDYLYVGSYLTLAILTLIPSFLLFFFRDTKEVSYVSNEENKSRNYLEFLSDAKFLQAITSAAFAYAVMSFLMTATPISMHIVHHLSLEKTGIVLQFHVLAMFLPSLFTGNLIKKFGYSYMMYAGVLFYILTILMSFFEPSFLNYFISLIFLGIGWNFLFISGTSLLVTTYKPEEKFKAQGFNDLLVFSSMAIASLSAGVLISLASWKTVNLFCIPFLILIVLSIINADRKTR
;
A
#
# COMPACT_ATOMS: atom_id res chain seq x y z
N MET A 1 -9.00 3.70 9.36
CA MET A 1 -8.25 3.38 8.12
C MET A 1 -9.05 2.54 7.13
N ALA A 2 -9.81 1.51 7.55
CA ALA A 2 -10.55 0.64 6.61
C ALA A 2 -11.44 1.41 5.61
N PHE A 3 -12.21 2.40 6.07
CA PHE A 3 -13.07 3.21 5.19
C PHE A 3 -12.30 4.06 4.17
N THR A 4 -11.15 4.64 4.54
CA THR A 4 -10.37 5.48 3.63
C THR A 4 -9.77 4.69 2.47
N HIS A 5 -9.50 3.40 2.67
CA HIS A 5 -9.02 2.52 1.61
C HIS A 5 -10.09 2.19 0.56
N GLN A 6 -11.39 2.30 0.92
CA GLN A 6 -12.48 2.09 -0.04
C GLN A 6 -12.56 3.21 -1.08
N TYR A 7 -12.04 4.41 -0.80
CA TYR A 7 -12.04 5.52 -1.77
C TYR A 7 -11.31 5.17 -3.08
N ARG A 8 -10.29 4.29 -3.06
CA ARG A 8 -9.62 3.84 -4.29
C ARG A 8 -10.55 3.04 -5.20
N PHE A 9 -11.44 2.23 -4.62
CA PHE A 9 -12.43 1.50 -5.39
C PHE A 9 -13.53 2.42 -5.89
N ALA A 10 -14.02 3.33 -5.07
CA ALA A 10 -14.97 4.35 -5.49
C ALA A 10 -14.41 5.21 -6.64
N ALA A 11 -13.13 5.61 -6.56
CA ALA A 11 -12.46 6.33 -7.64
C ALA A 11 -12.34 5.49 -8.92
N ALA A 12 -12.00 4.19 -8.81
CA ALA A 12 -11.92 3.30 -9.95
C ALA A 12 -13.27 3.08 -10.63
N GLU A 13 -14.34 3.01 -9.85
CA GLU A 13 -15.71 2.76 -10.32
C GLU A 13 -16.40 4.00 -10.88
N SER A 14 -15.91 5.20 -10.53
CA SER A 14 -16.42 6.46 -11.08
C SER A 14 -16.02 6.71 -12.54
N VAL A 15 -15.13 5.88 -13.10
CA VAL A 15 -14.61 6.00 -14.46
C VAL A 15 -14.76 4.69 -15.24
N GLU A 16 -14.45 4.72 -16.54
CA GLU A 16 -14.35 3.51 -17.36
C GLU A 16 -13.18 2.61 -16.87
N LYS A 17 -13.29 1.29 -17.03
CA LYS A 17 -12.30 0.32 -16.53
C LYS A 17 -10.87 0.62 -16.99
N GLU A 18 -10.71 1.10 -18.22
CA GLU A 18 -9.41 1.47 -18.80
C GLU A 18 -8.78 2.69 -18.12
N LYS A 19 -9.59 3.52 -17.47
CA LYS A 19 -9.14 4.70 -16.74
C LYS A 19 -8.95 4.46 -15.25
N ALA A 20 -9.37 3.30 -14.73
CA ALA A 20 -9.28 2.95 -13.31
C ALA A 20 -7.86 3.10 -12.73
N PRO A 21 -6.76 2.65 -13.40
CA PRO A 21 -5.41 2.86 -12.89
C PRO A 21 -5.06 4.33 -12.68
N LYS A 22 -5.49 5.21 -13.60
CA LYS A 22 -5.26 6.65 -13.50
C LYS A 22 -6.07 7.28 -12.37
N ALA A 23 -7.32 6.87 -12.18
CA ALA A 23 -8.17 7.36 -11.10
C ALA A 23 -7.61 6.98 -9.71
N ILE A 24 -7.20 5.72 -9.52
CA ILE A 24 -6.54 5.25 -8.30
C ILE A 24 -5.24 6.01 -8.06
N SER A 25 -4.39 6.15 -9.08
CA SER A 25 -3.13 6.90 -8.98
C SER A 25 -3.35 8.35 -8.59
N SER A 26 -4.34 9.03 -9.19
CA SER A 26 -4.66 10.44 -8.88
C SER A 26 -5.14 10.60 -7.43
N LEU A 27 -5.95 9.66 -6.93
CA LEU A 27 -6.38 9.67 -5.53
C LEU A 27 -5.19 9.55 -4.58
N LEU A 28 -4.24 8.69 -4.89
CA LEU A 28 -3.06 8.45 -4.05
C LEU A 28 -2.12 9.66 -3.99
N LEU A 29 -2.16 10.58 -4.96
CA LEU A 29 -1.38 11.83 -4.90
C LEU A 29 -1.73 12.69 -3.69
N ALA A 30 -2.95 12.61 -3.15
CA ALA A 30 -3.30 13.26 -1.89
C ALA A 30 -2.41 12.80 -0.72
N GLY A 31 -1.84 11.60 -0.80
CA GLY A 31 -0.86 11.08 0.17
C GLY A 31 0.42 11.93 0.25
N ILE A 32 0.82 12.60 -0.83
CA ILE A 32 1.98 13.53 -0.81
C ILE A 32 1.71 14.69 0.14
N VAL A 33 0.54 15.31 0.00
CA VAL A 33 0.13 16.41 0.90
C VAL A 33 0.05 15.91 2.34
N ALA A 34 -0.53 14.73 2.55
CA ALA A 34 -0.63 14.12 3.87
C ALA A 34 0.74 13.80 4.48
N ALA A 35 1.72 13.35 3.70
CA ALA A 35 3.07 13.04 4.16
C ALA A 35 3.79 14.28 4.74
N PHE A 36 3.65 15.42 4.10
CA PHE A 36 4.26 16.67 4.59
C PHE A 36 3.44 17.32 5.71
N LEU A 37 2.15 17.51 5.51
CA LEU A 37 1.30 18.17 6.49
C LEU A 37 1.16 17.36 7.77
N GLY A 38 1.00 16.04 7.70
CA GLY A 38 0.78 15.19 8.87
C GLY A 38 1.95 15.24 9.85
N ILE A 39 3.17 15.05 9.37
CA ILE A 39 4.38 15.08 10.21
C ILE A 39 4.63 16.49 10.74
N SER A 40 4.50 17.51 9.89
CA SER A 40 4.71 18.91 10.28
C SER A 40 3.70 19.37 11.33
N LEU A 41 2.41 19.07 11.14
CA LEU A 41 1.35 19.39 12.10
C LEU A 41 1.54 18.65 13.42
N SER A 42 1.88 17.37 13.38
CA SER A 42 2.14 16.58 14.58
C SER A 42 3.28 17.19 15.40
N ASN A 43 4.39 17.56 14.75
CA ASN A 43 5.52 18.18 15.42
C ASN A 43 5.20 19.59 15.96
N TYR A 44 4.45 20.38 15.22
CA TYR A 44 4.06 21.72 15.62
C TYR A 44 3.12 21.71 16.83
N THR A 45 2.17 20.77 16.86
CA THR A 45 1.12 20.75 17.89
C THR A 45 1.44 19.87 19.11
N LYS A 46 2.57 19.11 19.09
CA LYS A 46 2.92 18.16 20.16
C LYS A 46 2.98 18.75 21.56
N ASN A 47 3.35 20.04 21.68
CA ASN A 47 3.53 20.76 22.95
C ASN A 47 2.37 21.72 23.25
N PHE A 48 1.23 21.70 22.54
CA PHE A 48 0.10 22.61 22.77
C PHE A 48 -0.57 22.40 24.14
N VAL A 49 -0.42 21.22 24.71
CA VAL A 49 -0.85 20.93 26.09
C VAL A 49 0.40 20.72 26.92
N SER A 50 0.70 21.68 27.80
CA SER A 50 1.99 21.79 28.52
C SER A 50 2.35 20.55 29.33
N ASP A 51 1.34 19.90 29.95
CA ASP A 51 1.55 18.79 30.87
C ASP A 51 1.65 17.42 30.20
N TYR A 52 1.29 17.33 28.93
CA TYR A 52 1.21 16.04 28.23
C TYR A 52 1.74 16.12 26.80
N LEU A 53 2.93 15.54 26.61
CA LEU A 53 3.55 15.45 25.30
C LEU A 53 2.66 14.68 24.32
N TYR A 54 2.52 15.21 23.08
CA TYR A 54 1.70 14.68 22.00
C TYR A 54 0.17 14.78 22.14
N VAL A 55 -0.41 15.20 23.26
CA VAL A 55 -1.87 15.39 23.37
C VAL A 55 -2.36 16.39 22.32
N GLY A 56 -1.65 17.49 22.10
CA GLY A 56 -1.97 18.43 21.03
C GLY A 56 -1.98 17.79 19.64
N SER A 57 -1.04 16.87 19.34
CA SER A 57 -1.00 16.15 18.07
C SER A 57 -2.22 15.23 17.89
N TYR A 58 -2.64 14.52 18.94
CA TYR A 58 -3.85 13.67 18.89
C TYR A 58 -5.13 14.50 18.75
N LEU A 59 -5.24 15.65 19.44
CA LEU A 59 -6.38 16.56 19.27
C LEU A 59 -6.44 17.11 17.83
N THR A 60 -5.31 17.52 17.28
CA THR A 60 -5.22 17.95 15.89
C THR A 60 -5.66 16.86 14.92
N LEU A 61 -5.22 15.62 15.13
CA LEU A 61 -5.65 14.47 14.33
C LEU A 61 -7.16 14.26 14.44
N ALA A 62 -7.74 14.34 15.65
CA ALA A 62 -9.17 14.20 15.86
C ALA A 62 -9.96 15.26 15.09
N ILE A 63 -9.53 16.54 15.14
CA ILE A 63 -10.16 17.63 14.38
C ILE A 63 -10.06 17.39 12.88
N LEU A 64 -8.88 17.00 12.38
CA LEU A 64 -8.67 16.73 10.95
C LEU A 64 -9.54 15.58 10.44
N THR A 65 -9.83 14.57 11.26
CA THR A 65 -10.72 13.45 10.86
C THR A 65 -12.20 13.84 10.77
N LEU A 66 -12.61 14.94 11.38
CA LEU A 66 -13.98 15.45 11.25
C LEU A 66 -14.23 16.07 9.85
N ILE A 67 -13.19 16.62 9.20
CA ILE A 67 -13.34 17.25 7.88
C ILE A 67 -13.83 16.25 6.81
N PRO A 68 -13.17 15.10 6.56
CA PRO A 68 -13.69 14.13 5.62
C PRO A 68 -15.04 13.54 6.04
N SER A 69 -15.28 13.38 7.35
CA SER A 69 -16.58 12.93 7.85
C SER A 69 -17.69 13.90 7.46
N PHE A 70 -17.44 15.20 7.60
CA PHE A 70 -18.38 16.24 7.18
C PHE A 70 -18.59 16.26 5.66
N LEU A 71 -17.52 16.11 4.88
CA LEU A 71 -17.60 16.09 3.40
C LEU A 71 -18.41 14.89 2.89
N LEU A 72 -18.43 13.75 3.61
CA LEU A 72 -19.22 12.59 3.22
C LEU A 72 -20.73 12.83 3.25
N PHE A 73 -21.24 13.79 4.02
CA PHE A 73 -22.65 14.16 3.99
C PHE A 73 -23.09 14.75 2.65
N PHE A 74 -22.15 15.30 1.88
CA PHE A 74 -22.42 15.87 0.54
C PHE A 74 -22.17 14.85 -0.58
N PHE A 75 -21.65 13.68 -0.25
CA PHE A 75 -21.41 12.63 -1.23
C PHE A 75 -22.76 12.07 -1.72
N ARG A 76 -22.98 12.13 -3.03
CA ARG A 76 -24.12 11.51 -3.69
C ARG A 76 -23.61 10.42 -4.61
N ASP A 77 -24.17 9.23 -4.48
CA ASP A 77 -23.90 8.16 -5.42
C ASP A 77 -24.55 8.52 -6.77
N THR A 78 -23.73 8.73 -7.79
CA THR A 78 -24.18 9.14 -9.12
C THR A 78 -24.65 7.99 -9.98
N LYS A 79 -24.42 6.76 -9.55
CA LYS A 79 -24.91 5.54 -10.21
C LYS A 79 -25.82 4.81 -9.25
N GLU A 80 -27.12 4.89 -9.50
CA GLU A 80 -28.02 3.87 -9.01
C GLU A 80 -27.54 2.53 -9.57
N VAL A 81 -26.82 1.79 -8.77
CA VAL A 81 -26.60 0.38 -9.03
C VAL A 81 -27.96 -0.28 -8.84
N SER A 82 -28.74 -0.32 -9.92
CA SER A 82 -29.95 -1.14 -9.95
C SER A 82 -29.48 -2.57 -9.68
N TYR A 83 -29.53 -2.98 -8.42
CA TYR A 83 -29.45 -4.38 -8.05
C TYR A 83 -30.74 -5.05 -8.58
N VAL A 84 -30.78 -5.32 -9.87
CA VAL A 84 -31.67 -6.32 -10.40
C VAL A 84 -31.12 -7.63 -9.84
N SER A 85 -31.68 -8.02 -8.70
CA SER A 85 -31.49 -9.34 -8.12
C SER A 85 -32.18 -10.36 -9.04
N ASN A 86 -31.56 -10.61 -10.19
CA ASN A 86 -31.87 -11.83 -10.91
C ASN A 86 -31.30 -12.96 -10.06
N GLU A 87 -32.15 -13.70 -9.40
CA GLU A 87 -31.85 -14.83 -8.52
C GLU A 87 -30.94 -15.91 -9.15
N GLU A 88 -30.72 -15.85 -10.44
CA GLU A 88 -29.87 -16.79 -11.18
C GLU A 88 -28.38 -16.45 -11.23
N ASN A 89 -27.94 -15.26 -10.89
CA ASN A 89 -26.51 -14.90 -10.89
C ASN A 89 -25.85 -15.22 -9.54
N LYS A 90 -25.56 -16.48 -9.31
CA LYS A 90 -24.79 -16.94 -8.14
C LYS A 90 -23.41 -16.28 -8.14
N SER A 91 -23.14 -15.37 -7.17
CA SER A 91 -21.81 -14.83 -6.94
C SER A 91 -20.82 -15.95 -6.66
N ARG A 92 -19.65 -15.91 -7.31
CA ARG A 92 -18.56 -16.87 -7.10
C ARG A 92 -18.27 -17.04 -5.60
N ASN A 93 -17.92 -18.26 -5.20
CA ASN A 93 -17.42 -18.52 -3.85
C ASN A 93 -15.93 -18.09 -3.73
N TYR A 94 -15.36 -18.09 -2.52
CA TYR A 94 -13.98 -17.65 -2.32
C TYR A 94 -12.94 -18.56 -2.99
N LEU A 95 -13.22 -19.86 -3.12
CA LEU A 95 -12.34 -20.81 -3.80
C LEU A 95 -12.34 -20.58 -5.32
N GLU A 96 -13.49 -20.22 -5.88
CA GLU A 96 -13.60 -19.85 -7.30
C GLU A 96 -12.82 -18.55 -7.59
N PHE A 97 -12.86 -17.56 -6.71
CA PHE A 97 -12.00 -16.38 -6.83
C PHE A 97 -10.51 -16.76 -6.80
N LEU A 98 -10.08 -17.60 -5.87
CA LEU A 98 -8.69 -18.05 -5.78
C LEU A 98 -8.24 -18.91 -6.96
N SER A 99 -9.19 -19.54 -7.68
CA SER A 99 -8.91 -20.31 -8.90
C SER A 99 -8.73 -19.41 -10.14
N ASP A 100 -9.20 -18.16 -10.08
CA ASP A 100 -8.98 -17.17 -11.13
C ASP A 100 -7.56 -16.60 -11.01
N ALA A 101 -6.73 -16.88 -12.02
CA ALA A 101 -5.32 -16.51 -11.99
C ALA A 101 -5.09 -14.99 -11.95
N LYS A 102 -5.95 -14.19 -12.62
CA LYS A 102 -5.85 -12.72 -12.58
C LYS A 102 -6.28 -12.16 -11.23
N PHE A 103 -7.33 -12.73 -10.64
CA PHE A 103 -7.73 -12.36 -9.29
C PHE A 103 -6.63 -12.69 -8.28
N LEU A 104 -6.05 -13.90 -8.35
CA LEU A 104 -4.94 -14.30 -7.50
C LEU A 104 -3.71 -13.39 -7.68
N GLN A 105 -3.35 -13.04 -8.91
CA GLN A 105 -2.29 -12.07 -9.21
C GLN A 105 -2.57 -10.71 -8.57
N ALA A 106 -3.79 -10.22 -8.66
CA ALA A 106 -4.19 -8.93 -8.12
C ALA A 106 -4.06 -8.87 -6.59
N ILE A 107 -4.65 -9.86 -5.90
CA ILE A 107 -4.64 -9.89 -4.43
C ILE A 107 -3.26 -10.19 -3.84
N THR A 108 -2.47 -11.09 -4.44
CA THR A 108 -1.10 -11.39 -3.98
C THR A 108 -0.20 -10.18 -4.15
N SER A 109 -0.30 -9.46 -5.28
CA SER A 109 0.45 -8.23 -5.50
C SER A 109 0.10 -7.16 -4.46
N ALA A 110 -1.18 -6.90 -4.20
CA ALA A 110 -1.61 -5.88 -3.24
C ALA A 110 -1.26 -6.27 -1.79
N ALA A 111 -1.56 -7.51 -1.36
CA ALA A 111 -1.34 -7.96 0.01
C ALA A 111 0.15 -8.03 0.37
N PHE A 112 0.96 -8.63 -0.50
CA PHE A 112 2.40 -8.77 -0.22
C PHE A 112 3.17 -7.47 -0.45
N ALA A 113 2.69 -6.56 -1.32
CA ALA A 113 3.23 -5.20 -1.37
C ALA A 113 3.09 -4.52 0.00
N TYR A 114 1.91 -4.59 0.61
CA TYR A 114 1.68 -4.01 1.94
C TYR A 114 2.44 -4.75 3.05
N ALA A 115 2.49 -6.08 3.01
CA ALA A 115 3.21 -6.86 4.00
C ALA A 115 4.70 -6.49 4.05
N VAL A 116 5.38 -6.53 2.89
CA VAL A 116 6.82 -6.19 2.80
C VAL A 116 7.07 -4.74 3.19
N MET A 117 6.25 -3.81 2.68
CA MET A 117 6.38 -2.39 3.01
C MET A 117 6.19 -2.14 4.50
N SER A 118 5.11 -2.63 5.11
CA SER A 118 4.85 -2.44 6.56
C SER A 118 5.91 -3.10 7.43
N PHE A 119 6.38 -4.27 7.05
CA PHE A 119 7.43 -4.99 7.76
C PHE A 119 8.72 -4.18 7.84
N LEU A 120 9.23 -3.73 6.69
CA LEU A 120 10.49 -2.98 6.63
C LEU A 120 10.34 -1.56 7.17
N MET A 121 9.21 -0.87 6.88
CA MET A 121 8.95 0.46 7.42
C MET A 121 8.86 0.46 8.95
N THR A 122 8.27 -0.58 9.57
CA THR A 122 8.19 -0.71 11.03
C THR A 122 9.55 -1.06 11.65
N ALA A 123 10.34 -1.92 10.99
CA ALA A 123 11.69 -2.28 11.46
C ALA A 123 12.70 -1.14 11.33
N THR A 124 12.55 -0.24 10.35
CA THR A 124 13.52 0.82 10.03
C THR A 124 13.82 1.74 11.21
N PRO A 125 12.86 2.38 11.91
CA PRO A 125 13.19 3.29 13.01
C PRO A 125 13.88 2.57 14.18
N ILE A 126 13.54 1.31 14.43
CA ILE A 126 14.21 0.49 15.46
C ILE A 126 15.65 0.23 15.03
N SER A 127 15.87 -0.20 13.79
CA SER A 127 17.21 -0.46 13.25
C SER A 127 18.06 0.81 13.22
N MET A 128 17.52 1.92 12.73
CA MET A 128 18.27 3.18 12.63
C MET A 128 18.60 3.77 13.98
N HIS A 129 17.59 3.94 14.84
CA HIS A 129 17.75 4.70 16.08
C HIS A 129 18.30 3.87 17.22
N ILE A 130 17.75 2.65 17.44
CA ILE A 130 18.12 1.80 18.58
C ILE A 130 19.38 0.99 18.29
N VAL A 131 19.44 0.32 17.12
CA VAL A 131 20.56 -0.58 16.80
C VAL A 131 21.79 0.19 16.29
N HIS A 132 21.60 1.16 15.38
CA HIS A 132 22.71 1.89 14.75
C HIS A 132 22.91 3.32 15.26
N HIS A 133 22.20 3.73 16.33
CA HIS A 133 22.34 5.01 17.02
C HIS A 133 22.27 6.26 16.14
N LEU A 134 21.53 6.18 15.01
CA LEU A 134 21.24 7.35 14.19
C LEU A 134 20.22 8.25 14.88
N SER A 135 20.30 9.56 14.66
CA SER A 135 19.38 10.51 15.29
C SER A 135 17.93 10.29 14.87
N LEU A 136 16.98 10.61 15.75
CA LEU A 136 15.54 10.60 15.45
C LEU A 136 15.19 11.51 14.28
N GLU A 137 15.89 12.63 14.13
CA GLU A 137 15.71 13.55 13.00
C GLU A 137 16.04 12.86 11.67
N LYS A 138 17.20 12.17 11.56
CA LYS A 138 17.58 11.40 10.38
C LYS A 138 16.57 10.29 10.08
N THR A 139 16.09 9.60 11.12
CA THR A 139 15.07 8.58 10.97
C THR A 139 13.76 9.17 10.43
N GLY A 140 13.34 10.31 10.94
CA GLY A 140 12.15 11.04 10.47
C GLY A 140 12.26 11.43 8.99
N ILE A 141 13.43 11.93 8.55
CA ILE A 141 13.70 12.27 7.15
C ILE A 141 13.55 11.03 6.25
N VAL A 142 14.16 9.90 6.64
CA VAL A 142 14.06 8.65 5.87
C VAL A 142 12.61 8.21 5.70
N LEU A 143 11.83 8.21 6.78
CA LEU A 143 10.41 7.83 6.73
C LEU A 143 9.58 8.81 5.90
N GLN A 144 9.84 10.12 6.01
CA GLN A 144 9.13 11.13 5.22
C GLN A 144 9.36 10.96 3.73
N PHE A 145 10.61 10.74 3.32
CA PHE A 145 10.94 10.50 1.91
C PHE A 145 10.48 9.13 1.42
N HIS A 146 10.41 8.12 2.28
CA HIS A 146 9.77 6.85 1.97
C HIS A 146 8.29 7.06 1.61
N VAL A 147 7.53 7.77 2.46
CA VAL A 147 6.12 8.06 2.18
C VAL A 147 5.96 8.90 0.90
N LEU A 148 6.85 9.85 0.65
CA LEU A 148 6.89 10.57 -0.62
C LEU A 148 7.11 9.62 -1.80
N ALA A 149 8.05 8.68 -1.70
CA ALA A 149 8.34 7.67 -2.72
C ALA A 149 7.20 6.67 -2.92
N MET A 150 6.35 6.45 -1.92
CA MET A 150 5.12 5.66 -2.07
C MET A 150 4.08 6.35 -2.96
N PHE A 151 3.97 7.68 -2.90
CA PHE A 151 2.89 8.38 -3.55
C PHE A 151 3.31 9.16 -4.81
N LEU A 152 4.51 9.71 -4.87
CA LEU A 152 4.99 10.50 -6.00
C LEU A 152 4.96 9.75 -7.35
N PRO A 153 5.34 8.46 -7.44
CA PRO A 153 5.25 7.73 -8.70
C PRO A 153 3.84 7.61 -9.25
N SER A 154 2.80 7.81 -8.41
CA SER A 154 1.39 7.78 -8.84
C SER A 154 1.08 8.81 -9.94
N LEU A 155 1.89 9.87 -10.09
CA LEU A 155 1.82 10.79 -11.23
C LEU A 155 1.93 10.06 -12.58
N PHE A 156 2.69 8.98 -12.63
CA PHE A 156 3.03 8.27 -13.87
C PHE A 156 2.50 6.84 -13.90
N THR A 157 2.34 6.18 -12.74
CA THR A 157 2.03 4.75 -12.62
C THR A 157 0.76 4.37 -13.38
N GLY A 158 -0.31 5.17 -13.31
CA GLY A 158 -1.54 4.89 -14.05
C GLY A 158 -1.33 4.90 -15.58
N ASN A 159 -0.53 5.83 -16.09
CA ASN A 159 -0.18 5.90 -17.52
C ASN A 159 0.78 4.77 -17.94
N LEU A 160 1.72 4.41 -17.05
CA LEU A 160 2.64 3.28 -17.28
C LEU A 160 1.89 1.95 -17.33
N ILE A 161 0.90 1.73 -16.45
CA ILE A 161 0.05 0.54 -16.50
C ILE A 161 -0.72 0.49 -17.83
N LYS A 162 -1.26 1.61 -18.30
CA LYS A 162 -1.95 1.68 -19.59
C LYS A 162 -1.02 1.33 -20.76
N LYS A 163 0.26 1.75 -20.69
CA LYS A 163 1.24 1.53 -21.75
C LYS A 163 1.86 0.13 -21.74
N PHE A 164 2.22 -0.38 -20.56
CA PHE A 164 2.99 -1.62 -20.42
C PHE A 164 2.17 -2.80 -19.88
N GLY A 165 1.00 -2.54 -19.29
CA GLY A 165 0.16 -3.56 -18.65
C GLY A 165 0.50 -3.81 -17.17
N TYR A 166 -0.39 -4.54 -16.51
CA TYR A 166 -0.29 -4.79 -15.07
C TYR A 166 0.94 -5.65 -14.70
N SER A 167 1.17 -6.76 -15.42
CA SER A 167 2.26 -7.70 -15.12
C SER A 167 3.64 -7.04 -15.19
N TYR A 168 3.91 -6.25 -16.23
CA TYR A 168 5.20 -5.55 -16.34
C TYR A 168 5.42 -4.55 -15.22
N MET A 169 4.38 -3.83 -14.81
CA MET A 169 4.48 -2.90 -13.69
C MET A 169 4.69 -3.63 -12.36
N MET A 170 4.08 -4.80 -12.17
CA MET A 170 4.33 -5.64 -11.00
C MET A 170 5.77 -6.17 -10.99
N TYR A 171 6.31 -6.63 -12.13
CA TYR A 171 7.73 -7.01 -12.22
C TYR A 171 8.67 -5.85 -11.88
N ALA A 172 8.36 -4.64 -12.37
CA ALA A 172 9.13 -3.45 -11.99
C ALA A 172 9.07 -3.18 -10.48
N GLY A 173 7.90 -3.35 -9.85
CA GLY A 173 7.74 -3.23 -8.39
C GLY A 173 8.55 -4.27 -7.61
N VAL A 174 8.56 -5.54 -8.08
CA VAL A 174 9.42 -6.60 -7.51
C VAL A 174 10.89 -6.25 -7.65
N LEU A 175 11.31 -5.69 -8.80
CA LEU A 175 12.70 -5.24 -9.01
C LEU A 175 13.10 -4.19 -7.96
N PHE A 176 12.26 -3.20 -7.69
CA PHE A 176 12.54 -2.20 -6.65
C PHE A 176 12.61 -2.82 -5.25
N TYR A 177 11.82 -3.83 -4.94
CA TYR A 177 11.93 -4.57 -3.68
C TYR A 177 13.23 -5.39 -3.60
N ILE A 178 13.68 -5.97 -4.71
CA ILE A 178 14.99 -6.63 -4.78
C ILE A 178 16.10 -5.60 -4.52
N LEU A 179 16.03 -4.41 -5.13
CA LEU A 179 16.99 -3.33 -4.86
C LEU A 179 16.99 -2.90 -3.39
N THR A 180 15.81 -2.83 -2.75
CA THR A 180 15.70 -2.59 -1.30
C THR A 180 16.47 -3.65 -0.50
N ILE A 181 16.28 -4.93 -0.82
CA ILE A 181 16.98 -6.04 -0.15
C ILE A 181 18.49 -5.96 -0.41
N LEU A 182 18.91 -5.67 -1.63
CA LEU A 182 20.33 -5.53 -1.98
C LEU A 182 21.01 -4.42 -1.18
N MET A 183 20.33 -3.31 -0.93
CA MET A 183 20.85 -2.23 -0.09
C MET A 183 21.15 -2.69 1.34
N SER A 184 20.48 -3.71 1.86
CA SER A 184 20.74 -4.24 3.21
C SER A 184 22.07 -5.01 3.36
N PHE A 185 22.76 -5.29 2.25
CA PHE A 185 24.08 -5.93 2.26
C PHE A 185 25.24 -4.94 2.43
N PHE A 186 24.96 -3.64 2.32
CA PHE A 186 25.96 -2.60 2.56
C PHE A 186 25.96 -2.16 4.02
N GLU A 187 27.00 -1.46 4.44
CA GLU A 187 27.13 -0.89 5.78
C GLU A 187 25.93 -0.01 6.14
N PRO A 188 25.30 -0.22 7.29
CA PRO A 188 24.15 0.57 7.74
C PRO A 188 24.54 2.03 7.95
N SER A 189 24.10 2.91 7.08
CA SER A 189 24.31 4.35 7.13
C SER A 189 23.02 5.09 6.82
N PHE A 190 22.96 6.38 7.13
CA PHE A 190 21.82 7.23 6.76
C PHE A 190 21.49 7.11 5.27
N LEU A 191 22.49 7.22 4.39
CA LEU A 191 22.29 7.18 2.94
C LEU A 191 21.78 5.82 2.49
N ASN A 192 22.28 4.75 3.10
CA ASN A 192 21.84 3.38 2.78
C ASN A 192 20.35 3.19 3.12
N TYR A 193 19.92 3.54 4.33
CA TYR A 193 18.51 3.49 4.71
C TYR A 193 17.66 4.40 3.82
N PHE A 194 18.13 5.60 3.52
CA PHE A 194 17.42 6.56 2.69
C PHE A 194 17.13 6.02 1.30
N ILE A 195 18.13 5.49 0.61
CA ILE A 195 17.98 4.89 -0.73
C ILE A 195 17.12 3.62 -0.67
N SER A 196 17.37 2.76 0.32
CA SER A 196 16.60 1.51 0.52
C SER A 196 15.11 1.81 0.67
N LEU A 197 14.74 2.76 1.51
CA LEU A 197 13.35 3.11 1.77
C LEU A 197 12.68 3.84 0.58
N ILE A 198 13.45 4.59 -0.22
CA ILE A 198 12.94 5.13 -1.50
C ILE A 198 12.59 3.99 -2.45
N PHE A 199 13.46 3.01 -2.63
CA PHE A 199 13.16 1.84 -3.47
C PHE A 199 11.95 1.06 -2.94
N LEU A 200 11.85 0.88 -1.63
CA LEU A 200 10.71 0.25 -0.99
C LEU A 200 9.39 0.98 -1.32
N GLY A 201 9.39 2.31 -1.24
CA GLY A 201 8.21 3.13 -1.55
C GLY A 201 7.78 3.02 -3.02
N ILE A 202 8.72 3.12 -3.96
CA ILE A 202 8.46 2.99 -5.40
C ILE A 202 7.94 1.58 -5.71
N GLY A 203 8.57 0.54 -5.15
CA GLY A 203 8.15 -0.84 -5.33
C GLY A 203 6.72 -1.08 -4.83
N TRP A 204 6.39 -0.55 -3.66
CA TRP A 204 5.03 -0.60 -3.13
C TRP A 204 4.03 0.08 -4.07
N ASN A 205 4.34 1.27 -4.56
CA ASN A 205 3.47 2.01 -5.47
C ASN A 205 3.12 1.18 -6.72
N PHE A 206 4.12 0.62 -7.39
CA PHE A 206 3.91 -0.16 -8.61
C PHE A 206 3.12 -1.44 -8.35
N LEU A 207 3.44 -2.19 -7.29
CA LEU A 207 2.75 -3.42 -6.94
C LEU A 207 1.30 -3.15 -6.49
N PHE A 208 1.10 -2.18 -5.60
CA PHE A 208 -0.20 -1.92 -5.00
C PHE A 208 -1.19 -1.31 -6.00
N ILE A 209 -0.76 -0.31 -6.79
CA ILE A 209 -1.63 0.30 -7.80
C ILE A 209 -1.97 -0.71 -8.90
N SER A 210 -0.98 -1.49 -9.37
CA SER A 210 -1.23 -2.53 -10.37
C SER A 210 -2.17 -3.62 -9.84
N GLY A 211 -1.96 -4.09 -8.61
CA GLY A 211 -2.82 -5.09 -7.97
C GLY A 211 -4.24 -4.59 -7.80
N THR A 212 -4.43 -3.41 -7.22
CA THR A 212 -5.76 -2.81 -7.01
C THR A 212 -6.48 -2.53 -8.34
N SER A 213 -5.76 -2.03 -9.34
CA SER A 213 -6.34 -1.73 -10.65
C SER A 213 -6.70 -3.00 -11.43
N LEU A 214 -5.88 -4.03 -11.34
CA LEU A 214 -6.19 -5.34 -11.93
C LEU A 214 -7.41 -5.97 -11.25
N LEU A 215 -7.51 -5.90 -9.93
CA LEU A 215 -8.62 -6.45 -9.16
C LEU A 215 -9.98 -5.98 -9.69
N VAL A 216 -10.11 -4.67 -9.99
CA VAL A 216 -11.37 -4.09 -10.52
C VAL A 216 -11.79 -4.71 -11.86
N THR A 217 -10.87 -5.32 -12.60
CA THR A 217 -11.16 -5.98 -13.88
C THR A 217 -11.56 -7.45 -13.73
N THR A 218 -11.43 -8.04 -12.54
CA THR A 218 -11.58 -9.49 -12.33
C THR A 218 -12.92 -9.93 -11.76
N TYR A 219 -13.77 -9.01 -11.34
CA TYR A 219 -15.07 -9.32 -10.75
C TYR A 219 -16.22 -8.67 -11.52
N LYS A 220 -17.41 -9.26 -11.39
CA LYS A 220 -18.67 -8.72 -11.91
C LYS A 220 -19.27 -7.70 -10.91
N PRO A 221 -20.20 -6.82 -11.34
CA PRO A 221 -20.84 -5.86 -10.44
C PRO A 221 -21.44 -6.50 -9.17
N GLU A 222 -22.06 -7.68 -9.29
CA GLU A 222 -22.72 -8.40 -8.20
C GLU A 222 -21.71 -8.99 -7.19
N GLU A 223 -20.47 -9.20 -7.62
CA GLU A 223 -19.36 -9.77 -6.82
C GLU A 223 -18.51 -8.70 -6.12
N LYS A 224 -18.72 -7.43 -6.45
CA LYS A 224 -17.90 -6.28 -6.08
C LYS A 224 -17.52 -6.26 -4.60
N PHE A 225 -18.53 -6.21 -3.73
CA PHE A 225 -18.29 -6.09 -2.28
C PHE A 225 -17.56 -7.30 -1.71
N LYS A 226 -17.85 -8.49 -2.23
CA LYS A 226 -17.19 -9.73 -1.81
C LYS A 226 -15.72 -9.75 -2.25
N ALA A 227 -15.44 -9.41 -3.51
CA ALA A 227 -14.09 -9.38 -4.06
C ALA A 227 -13.23 -8.30 -3.39
N GLN A 228 -13.74 -7.10 -3.23
CA GLN A 228 -13.04 -5.98 -2.58
C GLN A 228 -12.82 -6.25 -1.08
N GLY A 229 -13.85 -6.76 -0.38
CA GLY A 229 -13.76 -7.12 1.04
C GLY A 229 -12.74 -8.23 1.28
N PHE A 230 -12.70 -9.24 0.41
CA PHE A 230 -11.71 -10.31 0.50
C PHE A 230 -10.28 -9.81 0.25
N ASN A 231 -10.08 -8.96 -0.75
CA ASN A 231 -8.79 -8.30 -0.98
C ASN A 231 -8.35 -7.49 0.24
N ASP A 232 -9.23 -6.66 0.79
CA ASP A 232 -8.87 -5.79 1.91
C ASP A 232 -8.61 -6.58 3.20
N LEU A 233 -9.36 -7.67 3.43
CA LEU A 233 -9.08 -8.60 4.53
C LEU A 233 -7.64 -9.15 4.42
N LEU A 234 -7.22 -9.60 3.23
CA LEU A 234 -5.87 -10.12 3.03
C LEU A 234 -4.81 -9.03 3.16
N VAL A 235 -5.03 -7.86 2.58
CA VAL A 235 -4.10 -6.71 2.68
C VAL A 235 -3.90 -6.30 4.13
N PHE A 236 -4.98 -6.07 4.90
CA PHE A 236 -4.85 -5.58 6.27
C PHE A 236 -4.37 -6.65 7.25
N SER A 237 -4.77 -7.91 7.06
CA SER A 237 -4.26 -9.02 7.89
C SER A 237 -2.77 -9.23 7.67
N SER A 238 -2.32 -9.25 6.40
CA SER A 238 -0.89 -9.39 6.09
C SER A 238 -0.06 -8.21 6.60
N MET A 239 -0.58 -6.98 6.47
CA MET A 239 0.03 -5.77 7.02
C MET A 239 0.15 -5.84 8.54
N ALA A 240 -0.91 -6.24 9.25
CA ALA A 240 -0.91 -6.34 10.71
C ALA A 240 0.09 -7.39 11.20
N ILE A 241 0.09 -8.58 10.61
CA ILE A 241 1.04 -9.65 10.95
C ILE A 241 2.48 -9.20 10.67
N ALA A 242 2.73 -8.58 9.53
CA ALA A 242 4.04 -8.06 9.16
C ALA A 242 4.53 -6.98 10.14
N SER A 243 3.69 -6.02 10.48
CA SER A 243 4.05 -4.94 11.40
C SER A 243 4.32 -5.47 12.82
N LEU A 244 3.47 -6.38 13.33
CA LEU A 244 3.68 -6.99 14.65
C LEU A 244 4.96 -7.84 14.71
N SER A 245 5.26 -8.59 13.65
CA SER A 245 6.47 -9.43 13.60
C SER A 245 7.75 -8.62 13.40
N ALA A 246 7.67 -7.43 12.80
CA ALA A 246 8.83 -6.60 12.48
C ALA A 246 9.63 -6.21 13.73
N GLY A 247 8.96 -5.80 14.80
CA GLY A 247 9.60 -5.42 16.06
C GLY A 247 10.34 -6.58 16.72
N VAL A 248 9.73 -7.77 16.72
CA VAL A 248 10.36 -8.98 17.27
C VAL A 248 11.57 -9.38 16.44
N LEU A 249 11.43 -9.43 15.12
CA LEU A 249 12.50 -9.88 14.23
C LEU A 249 13.70 -8.94 14.25
N ILE A 250 13.51 -7.63 14.27
CA ILE A 250 14.64 -6.69 14.31
C ILE A 250 15.37 -6.69 15.66
N SER A 251 14.71 -7.08 16.75
CA SER A 251 15.36 -7.23 18.05
C SER A 251 16.18 -8.51 18.18
N LEU A 252 15.88 -9.54 17.37
CA LEU A 252 16.54 -10.85 17.39
C LEU A 252 17.52 -11.05 16.23
N ALA A 253 17.41 -10.26 15.17
CA ALA A 253 18.14 -10.45 13.93
C ALA A 253 18.70 -9.12 13.39
N SER A 254 19.68 -9.20 12.48
CA SER A 254 20.26 -8.03 11.83
C SER A 254 19.30 -7.42 10.80
N TRP A 255 19.51 -6.14 10.46
CA TRP A 255 18.79 -5.44 9.38
C TRP A 255 18.82 -6.24 8.06
N LYS A 256 19.98 -6.82 7.71
CA LYS A 256 20.13 -7.71 6.54
C LYS A 256 19.20 -8.91 6.62
N THR A 257 19.17 -9.60 7.76
CA THR A 257 18.32 -10.78 7.95
C THR A 257 16.84 -10.42 7.82
N VAL A 258 16.41 -9.29 8.41
CA VAL A 258 15.04 -8.79 8.29
C VAL A 258 14.66 -8.56 6.83
N ASN A 259 15.55 -7.97 6.03
CA ASN A 259 15.30 -7.79 4.59
C ASN A 259 15.21 -9.12 3.83
N LEU A 260 16.03 -10.11 4.17
CA LEU A 260 15.99 -11.44 3.54
C LEU A 260 14.67 -12.19 3.80
N PHE A 261 14.02 -11.95 4.94
CA PHE A 261 12.67 -12.50 5.21
C PHE A 261 11.60 -12.04 4.22
N CYS A 262 11.86 -10.99 3.44
CA CYS A 262 10.93 -10.53 2.40
C CYS A 262 10.97 -11.40 1.12
N ILE A 263 12.04 -12.16 0.88
CA ILE A 263 12.23 -12.94 -0.36
C ILE A 263 11.08 -13.91 -0.68
N PRO A 264 10.55 -14.71 0.27
CA PRO A 264 9.44 -15.62 -0.01
C PRO A 264 8.20 -14.89 -0.58
N PHE A 265 7.89 -13.68 -0.08
CA PHE A 265 6.76 -12.89 -0.57
C PHE A 265 6.98 -12.41 -2.00
N LEU A 266 8.21 -12.01 -2.35
CA LEU A 266 8.58 -11.63 -3.72
C LEU A 266 8.42 -12.82 -4.67
N ILE A 267 8.87 -14.01 -4.25
CA ILE A 267 8.71 -15.24 -5.02
C ILE A 267 7.22 -15.51 -5.28
N LEU A 268 6.37 -15.40 -4.27
CA LEU A 268 4.94 -15.64 -4.41
C LEU A 268 4.27 -14.63 -5.36
N ILE A 269 4.68 -13.36 -5.32
CA ILE A 269 4.22 -12.34 -6.29
C ILE A 269 4.63 -12.77 -7.72
N VAL A 270 5.89 -13.11 -7.94
CA VAL A 270 6.41 -13.50 -9.26
C VAL A 270 5.69 -14.74 -9.78
N LEU A 271 5.50 -15.76 -8.95
CA LEU A 271 4.79 -16.98 -9.33
C LEU A 271 3.34 -16.70 -9.71
N SER A 272 2.66 -15.81 -8.99
CA SER A 272 1.28 -15.41 -9.31
C SER A 272 1.20 -14.70 -10.67
N ILE A 273 2.16 -13.82 -10.99
CA ILE A 273 2.24 -13.13 -12.29
C ILE A 273 2.46 -14.14 -13.41
N ILE A 274 3.44 -15.04 -13.27
CA ILE A 274 3.74 -16.07 -14.27
C ILE A 274 2.53 -16.97 -14.53
N ASN A 275 1.83 -17.39 -13.46
CA ASN A 275 0.64 -18.21 -13.59
C ASN A 275 -0.49 -17.49 -14.37
N ALA A 276 -0.71 -16.20 -14.08
CA ALA A 276 -1.71 -15.41 -14.79
C ALA A 276 -1.35 -15.18 -16.27
N ASP A 277 -0.10 -14.86 -16.56
CA ASP A 277 0.40 -14.63 -17.92
C ASP A 277 0.31 -15.91 -18.77
N ARG A 278 0.58 -17.09 -18.18
CA ARG A 278 0.46 -18.38 -18.88
C ARG A 278 -0.99 -18.75 -19.23
N LYS A 279 -1.94 -18.44 -18.36
CA LYS A 279 -3.37 -18.75 -18.57
C LYS A 279 -4.06 -17.75 -19.52
N THR A 280 -3.40 -16.65 -19.84
CA THR A 280 -3.96 -15.59 -20.71
C THR A 280 -3.42 -15.68 -22.15
N ARG A 281 -2.33 -16.43 -22.37
CA ARG A 281 -1.81 -16.82 -23.69
C ARG A 281 -2.58 -18.04 -24.21
#